data_5cf007e995f89552cb1260e5a78ef786
#
_entry.id   5cf007e995f89552cb1260e5a78ef786
#
_cell.length_a   1.000
_cell.length_b   1.000
_cell.length_c   1.000
_cell.angle_alpha   90.00
_cell.angle_beta   90.00
_cell.angle_gamma   90.00
#
_symmetry.space_group_name_H-M   'P 1'
#
loop_
_entity.id
_entity.type
_entity.pdbx_description
1 polymer ?
#
loop_
_entity_poly.entity_id
_entity_poly.type
_entity_poly.pdbx_seq_one_letter_code
_entity_poly.pdbx_strand_id
1 'polypeptide(L)'
;MAEEKSEKKKKTAREIIENYDGPKVRIMEVCGTHTHEIFRLGIRKLLPEQVELISGPGCPVCVTPVSFIDEAIYLALEKGVTICTFGDLVRVPGTRMSLAGAREQGAEIHVVYSPADAEKYAREHPDKQVTFLSVGFETTTPAGCLSVKAAKTDGLENYSILTANKTMPQAYEALKGSADVFLYPGH
;
A
#
# COMPACT_ATOMS: atom_id res chain seq x y z
N MET A 1 48.99 11.47 37.51
CA MET A 1 48.63 10.50 36.44
C MET A 1 47.20 10.81 36.01
N ALA A 2 47.07 11.55 34.89
CA ALA A 2 45.78 11.89 34.29
C ALA A 2 45.40 10.77 33.34
N GLU A 3 44.29 10.09 33.61
CA GLU A 3 43.71 9.15 32.66
C GLU A 3 43.11 9.88 31.48
N GLU A 4 43.74 9.76 30.34
CA GLU A 4 43.28 10.20 29.06
C GLU A 4 42.07 9.32 28.64
N LYS A 5 40.84 9.80 28.91
CA LYS A 5 39.62 9.18 28.35
C LYS A 5 39.59 9.48 26.86
N SER A 6 40.07 8.52 26.07
CA SER A 6 39.89 8.51 24.61
C SER A 6 38.38 8.49 24.30
N GLU A 7 37.81 9.66 23.98
CA GLU A 7 36.49 9.75 23.37
C GLU A 7 36.54 9.03 22.02
N LYS A 8 36.02 7.80 21.96
CA LYS A 8 35.78 7.10 20.70
C LYS A 8 34.80 7.93 19.89
N LYS A 9 35.31 8.66 18.90
CA LYS A 9 34.51 9.41 17.93
C LYS A 9 33.45 8.46 17.34
N LYS A 10 32.16 8.71 17.58
CA LYS A 10 31.08 7.90 17.04
C LYS A 10 31.13 7.99 15.52
N LYS A 11 31.31 6.86 14.84
CA LYS A 11 31.24 6.77 13.37
C LYS A 11 29.86 7.23 12.89
N THR A 12 29.82 7.99 11.83
CA THR A 12 28.56 8.34 11.16
C THR A 12 27.94 7.12 10.50
N ALA A 13 26.61 7.12 10.26
CA ALA A 13 25.94 6.05 9.56
C ALA A 13 26.56 5.76 8.19
N ARG A 14 26.99 6.82 7.48
CA ARG A 14 27.69 6.71 6.20
C ARG A 14 29.01 5.97 6.35
N GLU A 15 29.86 6.35 7.32
CA GLU A 15 31.13 5.68 7.57
C GLU A 15 30.96 4.21 7.97
N ILE A 16 29.88 3.87 8.67
CA ILE A 16 29.57 2.48 9.02
C ILE A 16 29.23 1.67 7.77
N ILE A 17 28.40 2.24 6.89
CA ILE A 17 27.97 1.58 5.65
C ILE A 17 29.14 1.41 4.69
N GLU A 18 29.89 2.49 4.40
CA GLU A 18 31.01 2.47 3.45
C GLU A 18 32.18 1.57 3.90
N ASN A 19 32.34 1.36 5.20
CA ASN A 19 33.41 0.50 5.76
C ASN A 19 32.88 -0.85 6.27
N TYR A 20 31.74 -1.32 5.74
CA TYR A 20 31.25 -2.64 6.07
C TYR A 20 32.16 -3.72 5.44
N ASP A 21 32.73 -4.57 6.26
CA ASP A 21 33.64 -5.67 5.89
C ASP A 21 33.09 -7.06 6.25
N GLY A 22 31.81 -7.13 6.58
CA GLY A 22 31.10 -8.35 6.93
C GLY A 22 30.82 -9.27 5.74
N PRO A 23 30.14 -10.40 5.98
CA PRO A 23 29.73 -11.32 4.93
C PRO A 23 28.74 -10.67 3.95
N LYS A 24 28.57 -11.30 2.77
CA LYS A 24 27.49 -10.90 1.86
C LYS A 24 26.15 -10.97 2.56
N VAL A 25 25.36 -9.89 2.43
CA VAL A 25 24.02 -9.80 3.00
C VAL A 25 23.05 -9.26 1.95
N ARG A 26 21.93 -9.95 1.79
CA ARG A 26 20.80 -9.52 0.94
C ARG A 26 19.72 -8.93 1.83
N ILE A 27 19.43 -7.65 1.64
CA ILE A 27 18.43 -6.91 2.41
C ILE A 27 17.24 -6.64 1.49
N MET A 28 16.07 -7.18 1.83
CA MET A 28 14.83 -6.92 1.12
C MET A 28 14.13 -5.71 1.74
N GLU A 29 14.02 -4.65 0.99
CA GLU A 29 13.22 -3.48 1.35
C GLU A 29 11.74 -3.75 1.09
N VAL A 30 10.91 -3.49 2.09
CA VAL A 30 9.47 -3.74 2.02
C VAL A 30 8.74 -2.41 2.03
N CYS A 31 8.12 -2.06 0.96
CA CYS A 31 7.33 -0.84 0.71
C CYS A 31 7.87 -0.05 -0.50
N GLY A 32 6.98 0.25 -1.44
CA GLY A 32 7.32 1.02 -2.65
C GLY A 32 7.86 2.43 -2.34
N THR A 33 7.41 3.05 -1.24
CA THR A 33 7.94 4.34 -0.78
C THR A 33 9.42 4.24 -0.38
N HIS A 34 9.82 3.16 0.28
CA HIS A 34 11.22 2.88 0.61
C HIS A 34 12.07 2.72 -0.65
N THR A 35 11.62 1.90 -1.59
CA THR A 35 12.29 1.72 -2.88
C THR A 35 12.50 3.06 -3.58
N HIS A 36 11.46 3.90 -3.60
CA HIS A 36 11.53 5.23 -4.19
C HIS A 36 12.58 6.13 -3.48
N GLU A 37 12.56 6.21 -2.15
CA GLU A 37 13.49 7.03 -1.38
C GLU A 37 14.94 6.53 -1.50
N ILE A 38 15.16 5.22 -1.46
CA ILE A 38 16.48 4.61 -1.67
C ILE A 38 17.04 5.00 -3.03
N PHE A 39 16.17 5.01 -4.06
CA PHE A 39 16.55 5.41 -5.42
C PHE A 39 16.83 6.91 -5.50
N ARG A 40 15.92 7.74 -4.98
CA ARG A 40 16.01 9.20 -4.97
C ARG A 40 17.27 9.70 -4.26
N LEU A 41 17.62 9.09 -3.14
CA LEU A 41 18.80 9.44 -2.35
C LEU A 41 20.10 8.78 -2.84
N GLY A 42 20.03 7.92 -3.85
CA GLY A 42 21.19 7.24 -4.41
C GLY A 42 21.86 6.27 -3.43
N ILE A 43 21.14 5.75 -2.44
CA ILE A 43 21.68 4.92 -1.35
C ILE A 43 22.41 3.69 -1.90
N ARG A 44 21.88 3.07 -2.96
CA ARG A 44 22.51 1.91 -3.61
C ARG A 44 23.96 2.15 -4.04
N LYS A 45 24.33 3.39 -4.37
CA LYS A 45 25.69 3.77 -4.76
C LYS A 45 26.65 3.92 -3.57
N LEU A 46 26.10 4.02 -2.36
CA LEU A 46 26.88 4.14 -1.12
C LEU A 46 27.14 2.79 -0.46
N LEU A 47 26.46 1.74 -0.95
CA LEU A 47 26.59 0.40 -0.38
C LEU A 47 27.84 -0.29 -0.91
N PRO A 48 28.59 -1.00 -0.06
CA PRO A 48 29.67 -1.87 -0.48
C PRO A 48 29.13 -3.08 -1.26
N GLU A 49 29.97 -3.71 -2.05
CA GLU A 49 29.61 -4.86 -2.91
C GLU A 49 29.03 -6.06 -2.13
N GLN A 50 29.31 -6.12 -0.82
CA GLN A 50 28.78 -7.16 0.06
C GLN A 50 27.31 -6.96 0.43
N VAL A 51 26.75 -5.74 0.25
CA VAL A 51 25.37 -5.42 0.62
C VAL A 51 24.50 -5.27 -0.63
N GLU A 52 23.61 -6.22 -0.83
CA GLU A 52 22.65 -6.23 -1.92
C GLU A 52 21.27 -5.79 -1.42
N LEU A 53 20.69 -4.75 -2.04
CA LEU A 53 19.31 -4.36 -1.80
C LEU A 53 18.38 -4.99 -2.83
N ILE A 54 17.36 -5.70 -2.34
CA ILE A 54 16.31 -6.35 -3.14
C ILE A 54 15.00 -5.63 -2.85
N SER A 55 14.28 -5.22 -3.90
CA SER A 55 12.93 -4.67 -3.73
C SER A 55 11.93 -5.78 -3.48
N GLY A 56 11.27 -5.72 -2.33
CA GLY A 56 10.26 -6.69 -1.90
C GLY A 56 8.83 -6.19 -2.14
N PRO A 57 7.83 -7.01 -1.78
CA PRO A 57 6.43 -6.64 -1.88
C PRO A 57 6.11 -5.49 -0.93
N GLY A 58 5.23 -4.58 -1.34
CA GLY A 58 4.86 -3.44 -0.49
C GLY A 58 3.82 -2.53 -1.11
N CYS A 59 3.26 -2.91 -2.27
CA CYS A 59 2.22 -2.15 -2.95
C CYS A 59 0.94 -3.01 -3.00
N PRO A 60 -0.11 -2.69 -2.19
CA PRO A 60 -1.35 -3.46 -2.20
C PRO A 60 -2.04 -3.39 -3.56
N VAL A 61 -1.94 -2.27 -4.26
CA VAL A 61 -2.49 -2.10 -5.61
C VAL A 61 -1.81 -3.07 -6.60
N CYS A 62 -0.48 -3.24 -6.51
CA CYS A 62 0.28 -4.10 -7.42
C CYS A 62 -0.06 -5.59 -7.28
N VAL A 63 -0.58 -6.00 -6.13
CA VAL A 63 -0.98 -7.40 -5.85
C VAL A 63 -2.50 -7.60 -5.90
N THR A 64 -3.24 -6.56 -6.29
CA THR A 64 -4.69 -6.64 -6.52
C THR A 64 -4.96 -7.37 -7.84
N PRO A 65 -5.79 -8.42 -7.85
CA PRO A 65 -6.08 -9.16 -9.08
C PRO A 65 -6.88 -8.31 -10.06
N VAL A 66 -6.64 -8.50 -11.36
CA VAL A 66 -7.36 -7.79 -12.43
C VAL A 66 -8.87 -7.98 -12.33
N SER A 67 -9.33 -9.17 -11.93
CA SER A 67 -10.74 -9.49 -11.73
C SER A 67 -11.43 -8.58 -10.70
N PHE A 68 -10.71 -8.07 -9.70
CA PHE A 68 -11.26 -7.12 -8.74
C PHE A 68 -11.60 -5.78 -9.40
N ILE A 69 -10.73 -5.31 -10.30
CA ILE A 69 -10.99 -4.08 -11.08
C ILE A 69 -12.15 -4.31 -12.06
N ASP A 70 -12.20 -5.46 -12.71
CA ASP A 70 -13.30 -5.81 -13.61
C ASP A 70 -14.64 -5.88 -12.87
N GLU A 71 -14.68 -6.45 -11.66
CA GLU A 71 -15.88 -6.49 -10.82
C GLU A 71 -16.34 -5.09 -10.43
N ALA A 72 -15.42 -4.20 -10.02
CA ALA A 72 -15.75 -2.82 -9.71
C ALA A 72 -16.32 -2.07 -10.92
N ILE A 73 -15.75 -2.29 -12.12
CA ILE A 73 -16.25 -1.72 -13.38
C ILE A 73 -17.65 -2.27 -13.71
N TYR A 74 -17.86 -3.57 -13.55
CA TYR A 74 -19.16 -4.20 -13.75
C TYR A 74 -20.23 -3.62 -12.82
N LEU A 75 -19.93 -3.47 -11.54
CA LEU A 75 -20.83 -2.84 -10.57
C LEU A 75 -21.20 -1.41 -10.97
N ALA A 76 -20.22 -0.65 -11.45
CA ALA A 76 -20.45 0.75 -11.85
C ALA A 76 -21.29 0.86 -13.12
N LEU A 77 -20.93 0.13 -14.19
CA LEU A 77 -21.58 0.27 -15.51
C LEU A 77 -22.89 -0.49 -15.62
N GLU A 78 -22.94 -1.73 -15.09
CA GLU A 78 -24.10 -2.62 -15.30
C GLU A 78 -25.11 -2.56 -14.13
N LYS A 79 -24.67 -2.18 -12.94
CA LYS A 79 -25.52 -2.10 -11.75
C LYS A 79 -25.81 -0.67 -11.29
N GLY A 80 -25.17 0.33 -11.92
CA GLY A 80 -25.34 1.73 -11.54
C GLY A 80 -24.83 2.05 -10.13
N VAL A 81 -23.90 1.27 -9.60
CA VAL A 81 -23.32 1.49 -8.27
C VAL A 81 -22.28 2.60 -8.36
N THR A 82 -22.35 3.57 -7.48
CA THR A 82 -21.31 4.58 -7.32
C THR A 82 -20.09 3.94 -6.66
N ILE A 83 -18.96 3.97 -7.32
CA ILE A 83 -17.70 3.44 -6.80
C ILE A 83 -16.89 4.56 -6.15
N CYS A 84 -16.59 4.41 -4.86
CA CYS A 84 -15.64 5.24 -4.14
C CYS A 84 -14.31 4.53 -4.01
N THR A 85 -13.21 5.20 -4.34
CA THR A 85 -11.89 4.57 -4.36
C THR A 85 -10.76 5.56 -4.09
N PHE A 86 -9.60 5.06 -3.69
CA PHE A 86 -8.38 5.86 -3.67
C PHE A 86 -7.91 6.19 -5.09
N GLY A 87 -7.25 7.34 -5.24
CA GLY A 87 -6.89 7.87 -6.54
C GLY A 87 -5.92 7.01 -7.35
N ASP A 88 -5.09 6.23 -6.69
CA ASP A 88 -4.12 5.30 -7.31
C ASP A 88 -4.78 4.13 -8.03
N LEU A 89 -5.96 3.68 -7.58
CA LEU A 89 -6.73 2.61 -8.25
C LEU A 89 -7.41 3.06 -9.54
N VAL A 90 -7.68 4.35 -9.71
CA VAL A 90 -8.50 4.86 -10.84
C VAL A 90 -7.89 4.53 -12.20
N ARG A 91 -6.55 4.48 -12.28
CA ARG A 91 -5.81 4.21 -13.52
C ARG A 91 -5.32 2.78 -13.65
N VAL A 92 -5.56 1.92 -12.65
CA VAL A 92 -5.16 0.52 -12.71
C VAL A 92 -5.98 -0.17 -13.81
N PRO A 93 -5.33 -0.87 -14.75
CA PRO A 93 -6.04 -1.52 -15.83
C PRO A 93 -6.79 -2.76 -15.34
N GLY A 94 -8.05 -2.87 -15.70
CA GLY A 94 -8.80 -4.12 -15.74
C GLY A 94 -8.51 -4.88 -17.03
N THR A 95 -9.29 -5.92 -17.33
CA THR A 95 -9.13 -6.72 -18.56
C THR A 95 -9.39 -5.89 -19.82
N ARG A 96 -10.36 -5.01 -19.81
CA ARG A 96 -10.76 -4.19 -20.97
C ARG A 96 -10.47 -2.72 -20.81
N MET A 97 -10.62 -2.20 -19.61
CA MET A 97 -10.46 -0.78 -19.32
C MET A 97 -10.09 -0.57 -17.85
N SER A 98 -9.78 0.67 -17.47
CA SER A 98 -9.63 1.10 -16.09
C SER A 98 -10.92 1.74 -15.56
N LEU A 99 -10.97 2.04 -14.25
CA LEU A 99 -12.05 2.84 -13.67
C LEU A 99 -12.14 4.25 -14.32
N ALA A 100 -11.00 4.81 -14.75
CA ALA A 100 -11.00 6.07 -15.53
C ALA A 100 -11.75 5.90 -16.86
N GLY A 101 -11.49 4.82 -17.59
CA GLY A 101 -12.21 4.51 -18.83
C GLY A 101 -13.69 4.22 -18.61
N ALA A 102 -14.05 3.57 -17.50
CA ALA A 102 -15.45 3.36 -17.13
C ALA A 102 -16.17 4.70 -16.83
N ARG A 103 -15.49 5.66 -16.20
CA ARG A 103 -16.02 7.00 -15.97
C ARG A 103 -16.35 7.72 -17.29
N GLU A 104 -15.51 7.57 -18.32
CA GLU A 104 -15.77 8.13 -19.66
C GLU A 104 -17.01 7.52 -20.32
N GLN A 105 -17.40 6.30 -19.90
CA GLN A 105 -18.61 5.59 -20.34
C GLN A 105 -19.83 5.86 -19.45
N GLY A 106 -19.72 6.79 -18.51
CA GLY A 106 -20.83 7.21 -17.66
C GLY A 106 -20.87 6.57 -16.27
N ALA A 107 -19.87 5.76 -15.89
CA ALA A 107 -19.79 5.22 -14.54
C ALA A 107 -19.53 6.34 -13.51
N GLU A 108 -20.22 6.27 -12.38
CA GLU A 108 -19.96 7.17 -11.25
C GLU A 108 -18.78 6.66 -10.43
N ILE A 109 -17.63 7.31 -10.57
CA ILE A 109 -16.40 6.98 -9.84
C ILE A 109 -15.96 8.20 -9.04
N HIS A 110 -15.93 8.09 -7.71
CA HIS A 110 -15.49 9.14 -6.80
C HIS A 110 -14.14 8.80 -6.16
N VAL A 111 -13.21 9.74 -6.23
CA VAL A 111 -11.94 9.63 -5.52
C VAL A 111 -12.14 10.15 -4.10
N VAL A 112 -11.80 9.31 -3.13
CA VAL A 112 -11.88 9.60 -1.70
C VAL A 112 -10.53 9.38 -1.03
N TYR A 113 -10.34 9.97 0.14
CA TYR A 113 -9.10 9.86 0.91
C TYR A 113 -9.22 8.90 2.10
N SER A 114 -10.45 8.50 2.43
CA SER A 114 -10.71 7.53 3.49
C SER A 114 -11.99 6.74 3.24
N PRO A 115 -12.17 5.56 3.86
CA PRO A 115 -13.45 4.86 3.85
C PRO A 115 -14.59 5.67 4.48
N ALA A 116 -14.27 6.54 5.45
CA ALA A 116 -15.25 7.43 6.09
C ALA A 116 -15.81 8.48 5.11
N ASP A 117 -15.00 8.94 4.14
CA ASP A 117 -15.51 9.85 3.10
C ASP A 117 -16.52 9.15 2.19
N ALA A 118 -16.28 7.87 1.87
CA ALA A 118 -17.21 7.07 1.08
C ALA A 118 -18.52 6.80 1.85
N GLU A 119 -18.43 6.50 3.13
CA GLU A 119 -19.61 6.33 4.02
C GLU A 119 -20.40 7.64 4.13
N LYS A 120 -19.73 8.77 4.31
CA LYS A 120 -20.34 10.10 4.32
C LYS A 120 -21.06 10.38 2.98
N TYR A 121 -20.40 10.07 1.86
CA TYR A 121 -21.01 10.22 0.54
C TYR A 121 -22.30 9.41 0.41
N ALA A 122 -22.31 8.15 0.89
CA ALA A 122 -23.51 7.32 0.88
C ALA A 122 -24.64 7.92 1.72
N ARG A 123 -24.31 8.50 2.86
CA ARG A 123 -25.28 9.19 3.76
C ARG A 123 -25.91 10.42 3.11
N GLU A 124 -25.13 11.18 2.34
CA GLU A 124 -25.57 12.38 1.64
C GLU A 124 -26.36 12.06 0.35
N HIS A 125 -26.29 10.80 -0.15
CA HIS A 125 -26.94 10.34 -1.38
C HIS A 125 -27.74 9.06 -1.14
N PRO A 126 -28.85 9.12 -0.39
CA PRO A 126 -29.64 7.94 -0.02
C PRO A 126 -30.29 7.23 -1.21
N ASP A 127 -30.39 7.89 -2.35
CA ASP A 127 -30.90 7.37 -3.61
C ASP A 127 -29.86 6.54 -4.40
N LYS A 128 -28.59 6.52 -3.97
CA LYS A 128 -27.49 5.81 -4.66
C LYS A 128 -26.99 4.63 -3.82
N GLN A 129 -26.64 3.56 -4.51
CA GLN A 129 -25.83 2.49 -3.92
C GLN A 129 -24.36 2.86 -4.02
N VAL A 130 -23.65 2.84 -2.91
CA VAL A 130 -22.24 3.25 -2.84
C VAL A 130 -21.38 2.09 -2.39
N THR A 131 -20.33 1.80 -3.15
CA THR A 131 -19.35 0.77 -2.80
C THR A 131 -17.96 1.39 -2.71
N PHE A 132 -17.32 1.23 -1.56
CA PHE A 132 -15.92 1.59 -1.38
C PHE A 132 -14.99 0.43 -1.76
N LEU A 133 -13.99 0.71 -2.59
CA LEU A 133 -12.95 -0.28 -2.94
C LEU A 133 -11.87 -0.31 -1.86
N SER A 134 -11.94 -1.33 -1.01
CA SER A 134 -10.98 -1.51 0.09
C SER A 134 -9.78 -2.35 -0.38
N VAL A 135 -8.70 -1.67 -0.71
CA VAL A 135 -7.43 -2.26 -1.10
C VAL A 135 -6.36 -1.81 -0.12
N GLY A 136 -5.64 -2.75 0.46
CA GLY A 136 -4.62 -2.44 1.46
C GLY A 136 -4.05 -3.67 2.15
N PHE A 137 -3.19 -3.41 3.10
CA PHE A 137 -2.66 -4.40 4.03
C PHE A 137 -3.24 -4.19 5.43
N GLU A 138 -2.67 -4.83 6.45
CA GLU A 138 -3.13 -4.79 7.84
C GLU A 138 -3.29 -3.36 8.38
N THR A 139 -2.46 -2.44 7.95
CA THR A 139 -2.48 -1.04 8.41
C THR A 139 -3.70 -0.26 7.96
N THR A 140 -4.30 -0.61 6.82
CA THR A 140 -5.45 0.10 6.24
C THR A 140 -6.79 -0.63 6.45
N THR A 141 -6.75 -1.94 6.64
CA THR A 141 -7.94 -2.77 6.85
C THR A 141 -8.86 -2.30 8.00
N PRO A 142 -8.33 -1.87 9.17
CA PRO A 142 -9.17 -1.40 10.27
C PRO A 142 -10.08 -0.23 9.89
N ALA A 143 -9.62 0.70 9.07
CA ALA A 143 -10.43 1.85 8.64
C ALA A 143 -11.65 1.41 7.82
N GLY A 144 -11.49 0.43 6.91
CA GLY A 144 -12.59 -0.18 6.17
C GLY A 144 -13.60 -0.88 7.09
N CYS A 145 -13.10 -1.65 8.06
CA CYS A 145 -13.95 -2.32 9.03
C CYS A 145 -14.76 -1.33 9.91
N LEU A 146 -14.10 -0.23 10.31
CA LEU A 146 -14.75 0.82 11.10
C LEU A 146 -15.86 1.53 10.33
N SER A 147 -15.67 1.82 9.03
CA SER A 147 -16.69 2.45 8.20
C SER A 147 -17.92 1.56 8.03
N VAL A 148 -17.74 0.26 7.83
CA VAL A 148 -18.88 -0.69 7.79
C VAL A 148 -19.60 -0.78 9.12
N LYS A 149 -18.84 -0.79 10.22
CA LYS A 149 -19.44 -0.80 11.58
C LYS A 149 -20.25 0.47 11.84
N ALA A 150 -19.72 1.64 11.46
CA ALA A 150 -20.42 2.92 11.58
C ALA A 150 -21.70 2.93 10.73
N ALA A 151 -21.61 2.59 9.45
CA ALA A 151 -22.75 2.49 8.56
C ALA A 151 -23.87 1.59 9.13
N LYS A 152 -23.49 0.41 9.66
CA LYS A 152 -24.43 -0.51 10.29
C LYS A 152 -25.07 0.08 11.55
N THR A 153 -24.30 0.77 12.40
CA THR A 153 -24.80 1.40 13.63
C THR A 153 -25.83 2.49 13.30
N ASP A 154 -25.59 3.23 12.23
CA ASP A 154 -26.43 4.34 11.80
C ASP A 154 -27.58 3.92 10.86
N GLY A 155 -27.74 2.63 10.61
CA GLY A 155 -28.79 2.08 9.75
C GLY A 155 -28.64 2.47 8.27
N LEU A 156 -27.40 2.69 7.80
CA LEU A 156 -27.11 3.05 6.42
C LEU A 156 -27.11 1.78 5.55
N GLU A 157 -28.14 1.62 4.71
CA GLU A 157 -28.36 0.40 3.91
C GLU A 157 -27.74 0.48 2.51
N ASN A 158 -27.38 1.67 2.06
CA ASN A 158 -26.87 1.93 0.71
C ASN A 158 -25.31 2.00 0.64
N TYR A 159 -24.61 1.58 1.71
CA TYR A 159 -23.15 1.53 1.77
C TYR A 159 -22.61 0.12 1.85
N SER A 160 -21.60 -0.18 1.06
CA SER A 160 -20.89 -1.46 1.08
C SER A 160 -19.41 -1.29 0.80
N ILE A 161 -18.64 -2.34 1.04
CA ILE A 161 -17.24 -2.39 0.62
C ILE A 161 -16.99 -3.61 -0.26
N LEU A 162 -16.24 -3.43 -1.33
CA LEU A 162 -15.63 -4.49 -2.12
C LEU A 162 -14.17 -4.59 -1.71
N THR A 163 -13.74 -5.76 -1.20
CA THR A 163 -12.43 -5.88 -0.55
C THR A 163 -11.45 -6.77 -1.30
N ALA A 164 -10.22 -6.27 -1.46
CA ALA A 164 -9.03 -7.02 -1.89
C ALA A 164 -7.88 -6.84 -0.89
N ASN A 165 -8.20 -6.65 0.39
CA ASN A 165 -7.19 -6.55 1.43
C ASN A 165 -6.36 -7.83 1.51
N LYS A 166 -5.06 -7.66 1.73
CA LYS A 166 -4.08 -8.74 1.83
C LYS A 166 -3.40 -8.71 3.20
N THR A 167 -2.86 -9.87 3.60
CA THR A 167 -2.05 -9.99 4.81
C THR A 167 -0.60 -10.26 4.42
N MET A 168 0.33 -9.58 5.09
CA MET A 168 1.75 -9.67 4.77
C MET A 168 2.49 -10.88 5.37
N PRO A 169 2.13 -11.45 6.54
CA PRO A 169 2.89 -12.55 7.13
C PRO A 169 3.09 -13.74 6.20
N GLN A 170 2.05 -14.13 5.45
CA GLN A 170 2.14 -15.24 4.49
C GLN A 170 3.04 -14.90 3.29
N ALA A 171 3.04 -13.64 2.84
CA ALA A 171 3.92 -13.20 1.78
C ALA A 171 5.40 -13.27 2.20
N TYR A 172 5.70 -12.87 3.44
CA TYR A 172 7.06 -12.97 3.98
C TYR A 172 7.50 -14.42 4.19
N GLU A 173 6.61 -15.28 4.65
CA GLU A 173 6.91 -16.71 4.78
C GLU A 173 7.25 -17.35 3.42
N ALA A 174 6.52 -16.98 2.38
CA ALA A 174 6.79 -17.43 1.00
C ALA A 174 8.13 -16.88 0.45
N LEU A 175 8.57 -15.73 0.93
CA LEU A 175 9.84 -15.09 0.54
C LEU A 175 11.03 -15.48 1.45
N LYS A 176 10.78 -16.30 2.46
CA LYS A 176 11.83 -16.80 3.36
C LYS A 176 12.92 -17.51 2.57
N GLY A 177 14.17 -17.08 2.76
CA GLY A 177 15.33 -17.57 2.01
C GLY A 177 15.70 -16.78 0.76
N SER A 178 14.84 -15.87 0.26
CA SER A 178 15.20 -14.97 -0.84
C SER A 178 16.02 -13.76 -0.38
N ALA A 179 15.98 -13.43 0.92
CA ALA A 179 16.77 -12.39 1.56
C ALA A 179 17.23 -12.83 2.95
N ASP A 180 18.31 -12.24 3.43
CA ASP A 180 18.87 -12.51 4.77
C ASP A 180 18.24 -11.59 5.81
N VAL A 181 17.79 -10.40 5.39
CA VAL A 181 17.16 -9.39 6.24
C VAL A 181 15.98 -8.75 5.50
N PHE A 182 14.90 -8.48 6.22
CA PHE A 182 13.79 -7.66 5.76
C PHE A 182 13.83 -6.29 6.43
N LEU A 183 13.84 -5.24 5.63
CA LEU A 183 13.83 -3.85 6.09
C LEU A 183 12.42 -3.29 6.00
N TYR A 184 11.81 -3.06 7.17
CA TYR A 184 10.49 -2.44 7.28
C TYR A 184 10.59 -0.93 7.49
N PRO A 185 9.62 -0.13 6.97
CA PRO A 185 9.50 1.25 7.37
C PRO A 185 9.21 1.32 8.87
N GLY A 186 10.01 2.12 9.58
CA GLY A 186 9.67 2.51 10.95
C GLY A 186 8.51 3.51 10.93
N HIS A 187 7.60 3.40 11.87
CA HIS A 187 6.55 4.37 12.16
C HIS A 187 6.83 5.03 13.50
#